data_0b72123278e3d6309922892ae199186d
#
_entry.id   0b72123278e3d6309922892ae199186d
#
_cell.length_a   1.000
_cell.length_b   1.000
_cell.length_c   1.000
_cell.angle_alpha   90.00
_cell.angle_beta   90.00
_cell.angle_gamma   90.00
#
_symmetry.space_group_name_H-M   'P 1'
#
loop_
_entity.id
_entity.type
_entity.pdbx_description
1 polymer ?
#
loop_
_entity_poly.entity_id
_entity_poly.type
_entity_poly.pdbx_seq_one_letter_code
_entity_poly.pdbx_strand_id
1 'polypeptide(L)'
;MSDAEYRPAFSYESGVVSARLAHVERALLRDIRFSLPSGAQMALIGETGSGKTMLALSIFGLLPENVRMQGGSVRLDGQALCGAKALARLRGTKLVYIPQSGSEALNPTRTVGRQLCDSLRRLGVKGAQLRTLAMEKLCLAGFDAPETLLDKYPFQLSGGMAQRVTIALAACSEARLLIADEPTNGLDEAGRERFFSLLDTLFPQAVKLIITHDMSVAAMCGSALVLCGGRMLEYGPSETLLTRPRHPYTRALLAAQLQNGMQPAPVLRDGASACPFYSKCPHADALCRTRPLLRRTDGNTEWWCAHA
;
A
#
# COMPACT_ATOMS: atom_id res chain seq x y z
N MET A 1 -10.98 -16.55 -30.25
CA MET A 1 -9.94 -16.50 -29.18
C MET A 1 -10.69 -16.62 -27.86
N SER A 2 -10.54 -17.77 -27.19
CA SER A 2 -11.28 -18.12 -25.98
C SER A 2 -10.95 -17.13 -24.87
N ASP A 3 -11.99 -16.58 -24.19
CA ASP A 3 -11.89 -15.89 -22.94
C ASP A 3 -11.21 -16.81 -21.89
N ALA A 4 -9.89 -16.78 -21.87
CA ALA A 4 -9.17 -17.32 -20.72
C ALA A 4 -9.64 -16.49 -19.53
N GLU A 5 -10.42 -17.10 -18.64
CA GLU A 5 -10.98 -16.51 -17.42
C GLU A 5 -9.86 -15.71 -16.71
N TYR A 6 -9.95 -14.39 -16.79
CA TYR A 6 -9.00 -13.50 -16.13
C TYR A 6 -9.06 -13.76 -14.62
N ARG A 7 -8.07 -14.48 -14.09
CA ARG A 7 -7.94 -14.70 -12.64
C ARG A 7 -6.95 -13.68 -12.09
N PRO A 8 -7.41 -12.71 -11.31
CA PRO A 8 -6.52 -11.76 -10.68
C PRO A 8 -5.57 -12.48 -9.72
N ALA A 9 -4.29 -12.07 -9.71
CA ALA A 9 -3.32 -12.56 -8.74
C ALA A 9 -3.64 -12.09 -7.32
N PHE A 10 -4.22 -10.87 -7.20
CA PHE A 10 -4.68 -10.33 -5.94
C PHE A 10 -6.06 -9.70 -6.07
N SER A 11 -6.94 -9.94 -5.12
CA SER A 11 -8.20 -9.22 -4.99
C SER A 11 -8.50 -8.88 -3.53
N TYR A 12 -9.05 -7.70 -3.36
CA TYR A 12 -9.50 -7.17 -2.08
C TYR A 12 -10.94 -6.71 -2.21
N GLU A 13 -11.75 -7.12 -1.27
CA GLU A 13 -13.11 -6.65 -1.10
C GLU A 13 -13.35 -6.48 0.40
N SER A 14 -13.63 -5.25 0.86
CA SER A 14 -14.08 -5.02 2.22
C SER A 14 -15.58 -4.80 2.22
N GLY A 15 -16.28 -5.46 3.14
CA GLY A 15 -17.59 -5.00 3.56
C GLY A 15 -17.43 -3.73 4.38
N VAL A 16 -17.27 -3.87 5.69
CA VAL A 16 -16.99 -2.76 6.61
C VAL A 16 -15.81 -3.13 7.50
N VAL A 17 -14.83 -2.23 7.59
CA VAL A 17 -13.82 -2.27 8.65
C VAL A 17 -14.20 -1.23 9.68
N SER A 18 -14.47 -1.65 10.91
CA SER A 18 -14.95 -0.76 11.97
C SER A 18 -14.09 -0.86 13.23
N ALA A 19 -13.96 0.28 13.93
CA ALA A 19 -13.35 0.36 15.25
C ALA A 19 -14.43 0.48 16.31
N ARG A 20 -14.28 -0.28 17.39
CA ARG A 20 -15.09 -0.14 18.60
C ARG A 20 -14.38 0.79 19.58
N LEU A 21 -14.92 1.99 19.77
CA LEU A 21 -14.43 3.02 20.69
C LEU A 21 -15.44 3.20 21.80
N ALA A 22 -15.11 2.73 23.00
CA ALA A 22 -16.03 2.67 24.15
C ALA A 22 -17.34 1.95 23.77
N HIS A 23 -18.43 2.70 23.57
CA HIS A 23 -19.75 2.15 23.21
C HIS A 23 -20.18 2.49 21.78
N VAL A 24 -19.31 3.11 20.98
CA VAL A 24 -19.61 3.54 19.61
C VAL A 24 -18.81 2.72 18.62
N GLU A 25 -19.47 2.17 17.62
CA GLU A 25 -18.81 1.54 16.48
C GLU A 25 -18.67 2.58 15.37
N ARG A 26 -17.41 2.82 14.94
CA ARG A 26 -17.08 3.75 13.87
C ARG A 26 -16.50 2.99 12.69
N ALA A 27 -17.10 3.14 11.51
CA ALA A 27 -16.52 2.60 10.29
C ALA A 27 -15.28 3.39 9.87
N LEU A 28 -14.23 2.63 9.58
CA LEU A 28 -12.93 3.13 9.11
C LEU A 28 -12.76 2.92 7.61
N LEU A 29 -13.27 1.79 7.07
CA LEU A 29 -13.29 1.50 5.63
C LEU A 29 -14.66 0.94 5.27
N ARG A 30 -15.15 1.26 4.07
CA ARG A 30 -16.42 0.75 3.53
C ARG A 30 -16.32 0.56 2.01
N ASP A 31 -16.88 -0.56 1.54
CA ASP A 31 -17.17 -0.80 0.13
C ASP A 31 -15.95 -0.60 -0.79
N ILE A 32 -14.76 -1.04 -0.34
CA ILE A 32 -13.54 -0.99 -1.13
C ILE A 32 -13.39 -2.30 -1.87
N ARG A 33 -13.30 -2.22 -3.20
CA ARG A 33 -13.12 -3.39 -4.06
C ARG A 33 -12.15 -3.09 -5.18
N PHE A 34 -11.13 -3.93 -5.33
CA PHE A 34 -10.23 -3.89 -6.49
C PHE A 34 -9.56 -5.26 -6.70
N SER A 35 -9.05 -5.45 -7.91
CA SER A 35 -8.29 -6.65 -8.27
C SER A 35 -7.14 -6.30 -9.19
N LEU A 36 -6.03 -7.02 -9.04
CA LEU A 36 -4.78 -6.72 -9.74
C LEU A 36 -4.18 -8.00 -10.34
N PRO A 37 -3.65 -7.93 -11.58
CA PRO A 37 -2.91 -9.03 -12.17
C PRO A 37 -1.53 -9.20 -11.52
N SER A 38 -0.88 -10.32 -11.80
CA SER A 38 0.53 -10.57 -11.41
C SER A 38 1.43 -9.49 -11.97
N GLY A 39 2.39 -9.04 -11.17
CA GLY A 39 3.35 -7.99 -11.51
C GLY A 39 2.79 -6.56 -11.50
N ALA A 40 1.47 -6.38 -11.32
CA ALA A 40 0.87 -5.06 -11.32
C ALA A 40 1.40 -4.18 -10.18
N GLN A 41 1.49 -2.88 -10.46
CA GLN A 41 1.77 -1.83 -9.49
C GLN A 41 0.58 -0.89 -9.40
N MET A 42 0.08 -0.65 -8.19
CA MET A 42 -1.01 0.28 -7.91
C MET A 42 -0.62 1.27 -6.83
N ALA A 43 -0.78 2.55 -7.11
CA ALA A 43 -0.70 3.60 -6.10
C ALA A 43 -1.99 3.65 -5.27
N LEU A 44 -1.86 3.71 -3.96
CA LEU A 44 -2.95 3.99 -3.04
C LEU A 44 -2.78 5.42 -2.52
N ILE A 45 -3.58 6.35 -3.05
CA ILE A 45 -3.46 7.79 -2.78
C ILE A 45 -4.62 8.33 -1.96
N GLY A 46 -4.37 9.40 -1.22
CA GLY A 46 -5.35 10.07 -0.38
C GLY A 46 -4.66 10.79 0.78
N GLU A 47 -5.39 11.66 1.45
CA GLU A 47 -4.88 12.42 2.58
C GLU A 47 -4.52 11.55 3.78
N THR A 48 -3.77 12.14 4.73
CA THR A 48 -3.54 11.52 6.04
C THR A 48 -4.90 11.26 6.72
N GLY A 49 -5.08 10.06 7.25
CA GLY A 49 -6.36 9.66 7.86
C GLY A 49 -7.42 9.18 6.86
N SER A 50 -7.15 9.11 5.56
CA SER A 50 -8.11 8.56 4.57
C SER A 50 -8.35 7.06 4.69
N GLY A 51 -7.52 6.32 5.44
CA GLY A 51 -7.67 4.89 5.68
C GLY A 51 -6.64 3.99 4.99
N LYS A 52 -5.62 4.54 4.30
CA LYS A 52 -4.61 3.78 3.54
C LYS A 52 -3.89 2.71 4.38
N THR A 53 -3.34 3.13 5.52
CA THR A 53 -2.66 2.20 6.44
C THR A 53 -3.63 1.17 7.01
N MET A 54 -4.88 1.56 7.30
CA MET A 54 -5.90 0.63 7.78
C MET A 54 -6.25 -0.42 6.72
N LEU A 55 -6.30 -0.03 5.46
CA LEU A 55 -6.47 -0.95 4.33
C LEU A 55 -5.29 -1.94 4.25
N ALA A 56 -4.05 -1.45 4.33
CA ALA A 56 -2.88 -2.32 4.36
C ALA A 56 -2.92 -3.31 5.53
N LEU A 57 -3.21 -2.84 6.74
CA LEU A 57 -3.32 -3.70 7.92
C LEU A 57 -4.44 -4.74 7.80
N SER A 58 -5.57 -4.39 7.18
CA SER A 58 -6.67 -5.33 6.94
C SER A 58 -6.27 -6.46 6.00
N ILE A 59 -5.49 -6.16 4.96
CA ILE A 59 -4.95 -7.16 4.02
C ILE A 59 -4.01 -8.14 4.74
N PHE A 60 -3.17 -7.62 5.64
CA PHE A 60 -2.22 -8.45 6.40
C PHE A 60 -2.85 -9.17 7.59
N GLY A 61 -4.12 -8.89 7.92
CA GLY A 61 -4.76 -9.39 9.14
C GLY A 61 -4.04 -8.92 10.41
N LEU A 62 -3.59 -7.66 10.40
CA LEU A 62 -2.90 -6.97 11.49
C LEU A 62 -3.72 -5.80 12.04
N LEU A 63 -5.04 -5.89 11.93
CA LEU A 63 -5.92 -4.89 12.52
C LEU A 63 -5.74 -4.84 14.04
N PRO A 64 -5.79 -3.65 14.66
CA PRO A 64 -5.80 -3.51 16.12
C PRO A 64 -6.94 -4.33 16.76
N GLU A 65 -6.79 -4.69 18.03
CA GLU A 65 -7.75 -5.55 18.74
C GLU A 65 -9.18 -4.99 18.77
N ASN A 66 -9.30 -3.68 18.79
CA ASN A 66 -10.58 -2.97 18.77
C ASN A 66 -11.11 -2.72 17.35
N VAL A 67 -10.44 -3.22 16.30
CA VAL A 67 -10.84 -3.06 14.90
C VAL A 67 -11.16 -4.41 14.28
N ARG A 68 -12.27 -4.49 13.57
CA ARG A 68 -12.72 -5.72 12.89
C ARG A 68 -13.16 -5.45 11.46
N MET A 69 -12.90 -6.41 10.59
CA MET A 69 -13.46 -6.45 9.24
C MET A 69 -14.69 -7.36 9.25
N GLN A 70 -15.81 -6.81 8.84
CA GLN A 70 -17.09 -7.50 8.74
C GLN A 70 -17.47 -7.66 7.27
N GLY A 71 -17.59 -8.90 6.83
CA GLY A 71 -17.81 -9.21 5.42
C GLY A 71 -16.56 -8.98 4.56
N GLY A 72 -16.70 -9.23 3.26
CA GLY A 72 -15.62 -9.08 2.29
C GLY A 72 -14.67 -10.28 2.24
N SER A 73 -13.63 -10.12 1.42
CA SER A 73 -12.62 -11.17 1.22
C SER A 73 -11.29 -10.57 0.74
N VAL A 74 -10.20 -11.21 1.14
CA VAL A 74 -8.85 -10.96 0.61
C VAL A 74 -8.36 -12.24 -0.04
N ARG A 75 -7.94 -12.19 -1.31
CA ARG A 75 -7.48 -13.36 -2.03
C ARG A 75 -6.12 -13.11 -2.67
N LEU A 76 -5.26 -14.10 -2.63
CA LEU A 76 -3.95 -14.10 -3.28
C LEU A 76 -3.82 -15.40 -4.08
N ASP A 77 -3.49 -15.30 -5.36
CA ASP A 77 -3.41 -16.44 -6.29
C ASP A 77 -4.67 -17.34 -6.25
N GLY A 78 -5.85 -16.71 -6.16
CA GLY A 78 -7.15 -17.39 -6.05
C GLY A 78 -7.50 -17.94 -4.66
N GLN A 79 -6.55 -18.00 -3.72
CA GLN A 79 -6.77 -18.50 -2.37
C GLN A 79 -7.21 -17.41 -1.41
N ALA A 80 -8.22 -17.68 -0.58
CA ALA A 80 -8.66 -16.73 0.44
C ALA A 80 -7.61 -16.60 1.55
N LEU A 81 -7.24 -15.37 1.86
CA LEU A 81 -6.36 -15.04 2.98
C LEU A 81 -7.21 -14.90 4.25
N CYS A 82 -7.45 -16.00 4.94
CA CYS A 82 -8.25 -16.02 6.17
C CYS A 82 -7.59 -16.83 7.28
N GLY A 83 -7.87 -16.42 8.52
CA GLY A 83 -7.35 -17.09 9.71
C GLY A 83 -5.95 -16.64 10.13
N ALA A 84 -5.81 -16.28 11.40
CA ALA A 84 -4.59 -15.69 11.96
C ALA A 84 -3.33 -16.57 11.76
N LYS A 85 -3.47 -17.91 11.92
CA LYS A 85 -2.36 -18.85 11.74
C LYS A 85 -1.88 -18.93 10.29
N ALA A 86 -2.82 -18.93 9.31
CA ALA A 86 -2.48 -18.97 7.88
C ALA A 86 -1.75 -17.69 7.47
N LEU A 87 -2.31 -16.53 7.83
CA LEU A 87 -1.69 -15.23 7.57
C LEU A 87 -0.31 -15.09 8.23
N ALA A 88 -0.13 -15.59 9.46
CA ALA A 88 1.16 -15.55 10.14
C ALA A 88 2.26 -16.35 9.40
N ARG A 89 1.91 -17.42 8.68
CA ARG A 89 2.86 -18.18 7.86
C ARG A 89 3.22 -17.43 6.57
N LEU A 90 2.29 -16.66 6.00
CA LEU A 90 2.50 -15.93 4.76
C LEU A 90 3.24 -14.60 4.95
N ARG A 91 3.11 -13.97 6.12
CA ARG A 91 3.81 -12.71 6.42
C ARG A 91 5.32 -12.91 6.42
N GLY A 92 6.03 -12.05 5.71
CA GLY A 92 7.48 -12.12 5.52
C GLY A 92 7.96 -13.24 4.58
N THR A 93 7.02 -13.97 3.93
CA THR A 93 7.33 -14.93 2.88
C THR A 93 6.61 -14.58 1.57
N LYS A 94 5.28 -14.66 1.55
CA LYS A 94 4.44 -14.29 0.40
C LYS A 94 3.81 -12.89 0.52
N LEU A 95 3.59 -12.44 1.75
CA LEU A 95 3.07 -11.11 2.09
C LEU A 95 4.19 -10.29 2.70
N VAL A 96 4.59 -9.20 2.07
CA VAL A 96 5.70 -8.33 2.50
C VAL A 96 5.20 -6.91 2.68
N TYR A 97 5.60 -6.29 3.79
CA TYR A 97 5.31 -4.90 4.10
C TYR A 97 6.62 -4.13 4.29
N ILE A 98 6.79 -3.06 3.55
CA ILE A 98 7.88 -2.09 3.70
C ILE A 98 7.27 -0.83 4.34
N PRO A 99 7.56 -0.54 5.61
CA PRO A 99 7.00 0.62 6.30
C PRO A 99 7.70 1.92 5.90
N GLN A 100 7.06 3.03 6.23
CA GLN A 100 7.54 4.39 5.95
C GLN A 100 8.92 4.67 6.56
N SER A 101 9.16 4.21 7.79
CA SER A 101 10.44 4.38 8.47
C SER A 101 11.21 3.05 8.48
N GLY A 102 12.34 3.01 7.79
CA GLY A 102 13.22 1.84 7.80
C GLY A 102 13.74 1.51 9.20
N SER A 103 13.99 2.50 10.05
CA SER A 103 14.47 2.29 11.42
C SER A 103 13.42 1.63 12.32
N GLU A 104 12.12 1.93 12.12
CA GLU A 104 11.02 1.34 12.89
C GLU A 104 10.72 -0.11 12.46
N ALA A 105 11.09 -0.47 11.24
CA ALA A 105 10.94 -1.83 10.73
C ALA A 105 11.95 -2.81 11.32
N LEU A 106 13.09 -2.32 11.75
CA LEU A 106 14.21 -3.12 12.19
C LEU A 106 14.16 -3.37 13.69
N ASN A 107 14.43 -4.62 14.10
CA ASN A 107 14.56 -4.93 15.52
C ASN A 107 15.83 -4.27 16.08
N PRO A 108 15.73 -3.31 17.03
CA PRO A 108 16.88 -2.55 17.52
C PRO A 108 17.89 -3.39 18.31
N THR A 109 17.47 -4.55 18.82
CA THR A 109 18.33 -5.45 19.64
C THR A 109 19.05 -6.53 18.82
N ARG A 110 18.84 -6.55 17.50
CA ARG A 110 19.44 -7.55 16.60
C ARG A 110 20.25 -6.89 15.51
N THR A 111 21.39 -7.49 15.17
CA THR A 111 22.20 -6.99 14.05
C THR A 111 21.48 -7.20 12.71
N VAL A 112 21.84 -6.41 11.71
CA VAL A 112 21.32 -6.51 10.33
C VAL A 112 21.46 -7.92 9.79
N GLY A 113 22.65 -8.52 9.92
CA GLY A 113 22.92 -9.88 9.44
C GLY A 113 22.04 -10.93 10.10
N ARG A 114 21.78 -10.82 11.41
CA ARG A 114 20.88 -11.74 12.12
C ARG A 114 19.46 -11.64 11.60
N GLN A 115 18.96 -10.43 11.36
CA GLN A 115 17.60 -10.22 10.86
C GLN A 115 17.42 -10.77 9.43
N LEU A 116 18.40 -10.55 8.53
CA LEU A 116 18.41 -11.13 7.19
C LEU A 116 18.46 -12.67 7.25
N CYS A 117 19.35 -13.24 8.07
CA CYS A 117 19.45 -14.69 8.24
C CYS A 117 18.15 -15.30 8.78
N ASP A 118 17.46 -14.64 9.71
CA ASP A 118 16.18 -15.14 10.23
C ASP A 118 15.09 -15.16 9.16
N SER A 119 15.05 -14.13 8.28
CA SER A 119 14.14 -14.10 7.16
C SER A 119 14.43 -15.23 6.17
N LEU A 120 15.70 -15.47 5.83
CA LEU A 120 16.14 -16.55 4.95
C LEU A 120 15.84 -17.94 5.55
N ARG A 121 16.01 -18.13 6.88
CA ARG A 121 15.62 -19.39 7.56
C ARG A 121 14.16 -19.72 7.39
N ARG A 122 13.28 -18.73 7.36
CA ARG A 122 11.84 -18.94 7.12
C ARG A 122 11.55 -19.50 5.73
N LEU A 123 12.44 -19.28 4.76
CA LEU A 123 12.41 -19.90 3.44
C LEU A 123 13.11 -21.26 3.38
N GLY A 124 13.61 -21.77 4.50
CA GLY A 124 14.28 -23.07 4.59
C GLY A 124 15.80 -23.04 4.34
N VAL A 125 16.41 -21.87 4.14
CA VAL A 125 17.87 -21.73 3.97
C VAL A 125 18.59 -22.10 5.27
N LYS A 126 19.71 -22.83 5.16
CA LYS A 126 20.46 -23.36 6.33
C LYS A 126 21.97 -23.18 6.15
N GLY A 127 22.69 -23.28 7.28
CA GLY A 127 24.15 -23.36 7.27
C GLY A 127 24.85 -22.10 6.76
N ALA A 128 26.01 -22.31 6.12
CA ALA A 128 26.88 -21.23 5.63
C ALA A 128 26.22 -20.36 4.55
N GLN A 129 25.26 -20.90 3.79
CA GLN A 129 24.55 -20.18 2.74
C GLN A 129 23.79 -18.94 3.26
N LEU A 130 23.39 -18.92 4.53
CA LEU A 130 22.68 -17.79 5.14
C LEU A 130 23.48 -16.49 5.04
N ARG A 131 24.78 -16.53 5.38
CA ARG A 131 25.63 -15.33 5.35
C ARG A 131 25.87 -14.84 3.92
N THR A 132 26.12 -15.77 2.99
CA THR A 132 26.34 -15.46 1.57
C THR A 132 25.10 -14.80 0.98
N LEU A 133 23.92 -15.42 1.14
CA LEU A 133 22.66 -14.87 0.64
C LEU A 133 22.31 -13.54 1.31
N ALA A 134 22.57 -13.37 2.61
CA ALA A 134 22.35 -12.10 3.29
C ALA A 134 23.20 -10.97 2.66
N MET A 135 24.47 -11.24 2.35
CA MET A 135 25.33 -10.27 1.63
C MET A 135 24.80 -9.96 0.22
N GLU A 136 24.40 -10.99 -0.55
CA GLU A 136 23.79 -10.80 -1.86
C GLU A 136 22.54 -9.90 -1.81
N LYS A 137 21.67 -10.09 -0.80
CA LYS A 137 20.49 -9.23 -0.64
C LYS A 137 20.85 -7.78 -0.29
N LEU A 138 21.91 -7.56 0.47
CA LEU A 138 22.43 -6.23 0.74
C LEU A 138 23.06 -5.61 -0.53
N CYS A 139 23.81 -6.37 -1.32
CA CYS A 139 24.32 -5.90 -2.62
C CYS A 139 23.18 -5.47 -3.55
N LEU A 140 22.13 -6.29 -3.68
CA LEU A 140 20.92 -5.97 -4.46
C LEU A 140 20.24 -4.69 -3.96
N ALA A 141 20.27 -4.41 -2.65
CA ALA A 141 19.76 -3.17 -2.07
C ALA A 141 20.73 -1.97 -2.21
N GLY A 142 21.81 -2.10 -2.98
CA GLY A 142 22.72 -1.03 -3.32
C GLY A 142 23.82 -0.77 -2.28
N PHE A 143 24.29 -1.80 -1.56
CA PHE A 143 25.44 -1.70 -0.67
C PHE A 143 26.67 -2.33 -1.33
N ASP A 144 27.73 -1.53 -1.52
CA ASP A 144 28.98 -1.98 -2.15
C ASP A 144 29.85 -2.84 -1.22
N ALA A 145 29.75 -2.64 0.10
CA ALA A 145 30.51 -3.38 1.12
C ALA A 145 29.54 -4.00 2.17
N PRO A 146 28.74 -5.01 1.78
CA PRO A 146 27.68 -5.57 2.59
C PRO A 146 28.20 -6.25 3.88
N GLU A 147 29.44 -6.77 3.85
CA GLU A 147 30.07 -7.40 5.00
C GLU A 147 30.20 -6.46 6.21
N THR A 148 30.39 -5.16 5.95
CA THR A 148 30.52 -4.13 6.99
C THR A 148 29.22 -3.86 7.74
N LEU A 149 28.09 -4.29 7.16
CA LEU A 149 26.74 -4.05 7.71
C LEU A 149 26.21 -5.19 8.54
N LEU A 150 26.69 -6.40 8.30
CA LEU A 150 26.12 -7.60 8.93
C LEU A 150 26.15 -7.55 10.45
N ASP A 151 27.18 -6.95 11.03
CA ASP A 151 27.37 -6.86 12.47
C ASP A 151 26.87 -5.53 13.08
N LYS A 152 26.38 -4.60 12.23
CA LYS A 152 25.78 -3.34 12.70
C LYS A 152 24.37 -3.55 13.25
N TYR A 153 24.05 -2.75 14.26
CA TYR A 153 22.69 -2.61 14.78
C TYR A 153 21.94 -1.49 14.06
N PRO A 154 20.60 -1.50 14.06
CA PRO A 154 19.79 -0.47 13.39
C PRO A 154 20.13 0.98 13.76
N PHE A 155 20.43 1.25 15.02
CA PHE A 155 20.80 2.58 15.51
C PHE A 155 22.16 3.10 14.98
N GLN A 156 22.97 2.24 14.35
CA GLN A 156 24.24 2.59 13.71
C GLN A 156 24.06 2.88 12.21
N LEU A 157 22.83 2.85 11.69
CA LEU A 157 22.50 3.11 10.30
C LEU A 157 21.95 4.53 10.14
N SER A 158 22.27 5.17 9.02
CA SER A 158 21.50 6.36 8.60
C SER A 158 20.09 5.96 8.17
N GLY A 159 19.14 6.92 8.12
CA GLY A 159 17.77 6.66 7.66
C GLY A 159 17.71 5.99 6.28
N GLY A 160 18.49 6.48 5.31
CA GLY A 160 18.57 5.89 3.98
C GLY A 160 19.23 4.49 3.97
N MET A 161 20.20 4.22 4.85
CA MET A 161 20.74 2.87 5.02
C MET A 161 19.69 1.93 5.62
N ALA A 162 18.99 2.35 6.67
CA ALA A 162 17.93 1.55 7.28
C ALA A 162 16.83 1.20 6.27
N GLN A 163 16.42 2.15 5.43
CA GLN A 163 15.45 1.90 4.37
C GLN A 163 15.95 0.88 3.34
N ARG A 164 17.20 0.98 2.88
CA ARG A 164 17.79 -0.02 1.98
C ARG A 164 17.91 -1.40 2.64
N VAL A 165 18.20 -1.47 3.95
CA VAL A 165 18.19 -2.74 4.70
C VAL A 165 16.78 -3.34 4.75
N THR A 166 15.71 -2.55 4.87
CA THR A 166 14.33 -3.08 4.79
C THR A 166 13.99 -3.65 3.42
N ILE A 167 14.53 -3.05 2.34
CA ILE A 167 14.41 -3.63 0.98
C ILE A 167 15.18 -4.96 0.89
N ALA A 168 16.39 -5.04 1.45
CA ALA A 168 17.16 -6.29 1.51
C ALA A 168 16.41 -7.37 2.31
N LEU A 169 15.74 -7.00 3.41
CA LEU A 169 14.87 -7.92 4.16
C LEU A 169 13.66 -8.37 3.34
N ALA A 170 13.04 -7.45 2.60
CA ALA A 170 11.96 -7.79 1.66
C ALA A 170 12.47 -8.77 0.60
N ALA A 171 13.67 -8.57 0.07
CA ALA A 171 14.31 -9.45 -0.91
C ALA A 171 14.68 -10.84 -0.36
N CYS A 172 14.66 -11.03 0.98
CA CYS A 172 14.71 -12.34 1.62
C CYS A 172 13.34 -13.03 1.67
N SER A 173 12.47 -12.79 0.69
CA SER A 173 11.14 -13.37 0.60
C SER A 173 10.84 -13.82 -0.84
N GLU A 174 9.75 -14.55 -0.99
CA GLU A 174 9.14 -14.90 -2.28
C GLU A 174 7.81 -14.13 -2.42
N ALA A 175 7.85 -12.82 -2.24
CA ALA A 175 6.66 -12.00 -2.20
C ALA A 175 5.77 -12.22 -3.44
N ARG A 176 4.48 -12.42 -3.18
CA ARG A 176 3.40 -12.39 -4.17
C ARG A 176 2.55 -11.12 -4.02
N LEU A 177 2.55 -10.55 -2.81
CA LEU A 177 2.00 -9.24 -2.52
C LEU A 177 3.02 -8.46 -1.68
N LEU A 178 3.36 -7.26 -2.17
CA LEU A 178 4.21 -6.29 -1.48
C LEU A 178 3.41 -5.01 -1.26
N ILE A 179 3.35 -4.52 -0.05
CA ILE A 179 2.83 -3.19 0.27
C ILE A 179 3.99 -2.34 0.78
N ALA A 180 4.19 -1.18 0.17
CA ALA A 180 5.19 -0.22 0.59
C ALA A 180 4.51 1.09 0.99
N ASP A 181 4.72 1.52 2.23
CA ASP A 181 4.10 2.72 2.80
C ASP A 181 5.10 3.88 2.74
N GLU A 182 4.80 4.89 1.91
CA GLU A 182 5.63 6.07 1.65
C GLU A 182 7.13 5.74 1.38
N PRO A 183 7.42 4.73 0.53
CA PRO A 183 8.75 4.13 0.46
C PRO A 183 9.82 5.03 -0.16
N THR A 184 9.41 6.09 -0.83
CA THR A 184 10.29 7.02 -1.55
C THR A 184 10.36 8.39 -0.89
N ASN A 185 9.87 8.51 0.32
CA ASN A 185 9.91 9.78 1.05
C ASN A 185 11.36 10.23 1.27
N GLY A 186 11.67 11.47 0.89
CA GLY A 186 13.02 12.03 0.96
C GLY A 186 13.98 11.59 -0.15
N LEU A 187 13.54 10.84 -1.16
CA LEU A 187 14.33 10.53 -2.34
C LEU A 187 14.14 11.57 -3.45
N ASP A 188 15.21 11.87 -4.15
CA ASP A 188 15.17 12.61 -5.40
C ASP A 188 14.55 11.75 -6.54
N GLU A 189 14.32 12.35 -7.70
CA GLU A 189 13.68 11.67 -8.84
C GLU A 189 14.48 10.42 -9.27
N ALA A 190 15.79 10.54 -9.41
CA ALA A 190 16.65 9.41 -9.76
C ALA A 190 16.63 8.30 -8.68
N GLY A 191 16.49 8.66 -7.41
CA GLY A 191 16.31 7.72 -6.29
C GLY A 191 14.99 6.97 -6.37
N ARG A 192 13.91 7.65 -6.75
CA ARG A 192 12.58 7.04 -6.97
C ARG A 192 12.62 6.04 -8.13
N GLU A 193 13.19 6.42 -9.27
CA GLU A 193 13.33 5.53 -10.42
C GLU A 193 14.14 4.28 -10.08
N ARG A 194 15.27 4.44 -9.38
CA ARG A 194 16.07 3.30 -8.90
C ARG A 194 15.29 2.40 -7.96
N PHE A 195 14.48 2.97 -7.05
CA PHE A 195 13.64 2.20 -6.14
C PHE A 195 12.61 1.35 -6.90
N PHE A 196 11.88 1.92 -7.85
CA PHE A 196 10.90 1.19 -8.65
C PHE A 196 11.54 0.11 -9.52
N SER A 197 12.65 0.42 -10.20
CA SER A 197 13.43 -0.55 -10.98
C SER A 197 13.90 -1.73 -10.12
N LEU A 198 14.35 -1.44 -8.90
CA LEU A 198 14.76 -2.45 -7.94
C LEU A 198 13.58 -3.35 -7.52
N LEU A 199 12.41 -2.77 -7.24
CA LEU A 199 11.21 -3.55 -6.92
C LEU A 199 10.77 -4.45 -8.07
N ASP A 200 10.89 -3.98 -9.31
CA ASP A 200 10.54 -4.79 -10.50
C ASP A 200 11.52 -5.91 -10.72
N THR A 201 12.80 -5.66 -10.49
CA THR A 201 13.85 -6.69 -10.58
C THR A 201 13.70 -7.77 -9.50
N LEU A 202 13.45 -7.35 -8.25
CA LEU A 202 13.36 -8.28 -7.11
C LEU A 202 12.03 -9.04 -7.07
N PHE A 203 10.94 -8.42 -7.52
CA PHE A 203 9.58 -8.93 -7.38
C PHE A 203 8.77 -8.82 -8.68
N PRO A 204 9.24 -9.41 -9.80
CA PRO A 204 8.60 -9.22 -11.12
C PRO A 204 7.17 -9.74 -11.17
N GLN A 205 6.84 -10.74 -10.37
CA GLN A 205 5.52 -11.38 -10.33
C GLN A 205 4.65 -10.92 -9.15
N ALA A 206 5.21 -10.16 -8.20
CA ALA A 206 4.42 -9.68 -7.07
C ALA A 206 3.49 -8.54 -7.48
N VAL A 207 2.29 -8.54 -6.94
CA VAL A 207 1.44 -7.36 -6.91
C VAL A 207 2.04 -6.36 -5.91
N LYS A 208 2.20 -5.12 -6.31
CA LYS A 208 2.81 -4.05 -5.51
C LYS A 208 1.78 -2.95 -5.24
N LEU A 209 1.47 -2.71 -3.97
CA LEU A 209 0.65 -1.60 -3.53
C LEU A 209 1.57 -0.52 -2.92
N ILE A 210 1.63 0.63 -3.55
CA ILE A 210 2.47 1.75 -3.14
C ILE A 210 1.57 2.80 -2.48
N ILE A 211 1.63 2.90 -1.17
CA ILE A 211 0.91 3.95 -0.44
C ILE A 211 1.74 5.22 -0.55
N THR A 212 1.13 6.29 -1.07
CA THR A 212 1.80 7.57 -1.19
C THR A 212 0.83 8.75 -1.21
N HIS A 213 1.32 9.92 -0.84
CA HIS A 213 0.67 11.20 -1.05
C HIS A 213 1.35 11.99 -2.19
N ASP A 214 2.44 11.48 -2.74
CA ASP A 214 3.19 12.10 -3.84
C ASP A 214 2.63 11.62 -5.20
N MET A 215 2.09 12.56 -5.99
CA MET A 215 1.50 12.24 -7.29
C MET A 215 2.55 11.86 -8.34
N SER A 216 3.79 12.32 -8.19
CA SER A 216 4.88 11.88 -9.08
C SER A 216 5.18 10.38 -8.88
N VAL A 217 5.12 9.91 -7.66
CA VAL A 217 5.22 8.48 -7.31
C VAL A 217 4.02 7.70 -7.83
N ALA A 218 2.81 8.26 -7.68
CA ALA A 218 1.60 7.63 -8.21
C ALA A 218 1.63 7.51 -9.74
N ALA A 219 2.24 8.46 -10.45
CA ALA A 219 2.43 8.42 -11.90
C ALA A 219 3.34 7.28 -12.37
N MET A 220 4.26 6.83 -11.52
CA MET A 220 5.15 5.69 -11.81
C MET A 220 4.45 4.33 -11.71
N CYS A 221 3.25 4.28 -11.12
CA CYS A 221 2.45 3.06 -11.01
C CYS A 221 1.50 2.93 -12.22
N GLY A 222 1.21 1.69 -12.64
CA GLY A 222 0.30 1.45 -13.78
C GLY A 222 -1.15 1.83 -13.50
N SER A 223 -1.58 1.79 -12.22
CA SER A 223 -2.92 2.17 -11.79
C SER A 223 -2.89 2.92 -10.46
N ALA A 224 -3.95 3.64 -10.16
CA ALA A 224 -4.11 4.32 -8.88
C ALA A 224 -5.52 4.15 -8.31
N LEU A 225 -5.61 4.08 -6.98
CA LEU A 225 -6.83 4.07 -6.20
C LEU A 225 -6.83 5.26 -5.26
N VAL A 226 -7.86 6.09 -5.35
CA VAL A 226 -8.05 7.27 -4.51
C VAL A 226 -8.96 6.93 -3.34
N LEU A 227 -8.41 7.06 -2.14
CA LEU A 227 -9.11 6.78 -0.89
C LEU A 227 -9.41 8.09 -0.14
N CYS A 228 -10.66 8.25 0.29
CA CYS A 228 -11.13 9.41 1.03
C CYS A 228 -12.08 8.96 2.13
N GLY A 229 -11.81 9.29 3.39
CA GLY A 229 -12.67 8.96 4.53
C GLY A 229 -13.09 7.49 4.60
N GLY A 230 -12.16 6.59 4.26
CA GLY A 230 -12.40 5.15 4.25
C GLY A 230 -13.22 4.62 3.07
N ARG A 231 -13.44 5.42 2.03
CA ARG A 231 -14.16 5.01 0.82
C ARG A 231 -13.29 5.17 -0.42
N MET A 232 -13.44 4.29 -1.36
CA MET A 232 -12.87 4.40 -2.69
C MET A 232 -13.69 5.40 -3.49
N LEU A 233 -13.03 6.46 -3.99
CA LEU A 233 -13.71 7.51 -4.75
C LEU A 233 -13.35 7.50 -6.24
N GLU A 234 -12.14 7.04 -6.59
CA GLU A 234 -11.72 6.91 -7.97
C GLU A 234 -10.68 5.79 -8.10
N TYR A 235 -10.73 5.05 -9.22
CA TYR A 235 -9.80 3.97 -9.55
C TYR A 235 -9.61 3.90 -11.06
N GLY A 236 -8.38 3.67 -11.50
CA GLY A 236 -8.08 3.51 -12.92
C GLY A 236 -6.59 3.61 -13.25
N PRO A 237 -6.25 3.70 -14.55
CA PRO A 237 -4.88 3.94 -14.98
C PRO A 237 -4.36 5.25 -14.38
N SER A 238 -3.15 5.22 -13.80
CA SER A 238 -2.57 6.39 -13.11
C SER A 238 -2.51 7.61 -14.02
N GLU A 239 -2.06 7.44 -15.26
CA GLU A 239 -1.99 8.52 -16.24
C GLU A 239 -3.36 9.22 -16.43
N THR A 240 -4.42 8.43 -16.65
CA THR A 240 -5.77 8.99 -16.83
C THR A 240 -6.26 9.70 -15.58
N LEU A 241 -6.09 9.07 -14.42
CA LEU A 241 -6.56 9.59 -13.14
C LEU A 241 -5.85 10.89 -12.75
N LEU A 242 -4.57 11.01 -13.05
CA LEU A 242 -3.75 12.19 -12.72
C LEU A 242 -3.95 13.34 -13.73
N THR A 243 -4.29 13.04 -15.00
CA THR A 243 -4.49 14.07 -16.04
C THR A 243 -5.95 14.46 -16.22
N ARG A 244 -6.90 13.54 -16.04
CA ARG A 244 -8.34 13.72 -16.28
C ARG A 244 -9.19 13.16 -15.14
N PRO A 245 -8.97 13.63 -13.89
CA PRO A 245 -9.71 13.13 -12.74
C PRO A 245 -11.21 13.37 -12.88
N ARG A 246 -12.00 12.36 -12.55
CA ARG A 246 -13.48 12.41 -12.65
C ARG A 246 -14.09 12.91 -11.34
N HIS A 247 -13.58 12.41 -10.19
CA HIS A 247 -14.13 12.78 -8.90
C HIS A 247 -13.61 14.16 -8.42
N PRO A 248 -14.48 15.05 -7.89
CA PRO A 248 -14.06 16.38 -7.38
C PRO A 248 -12.97 16.31 -6.30
N TYR A 249 -12.94 15.26 -5.47
CA TYR A 249 -11.89 15.06 -4.48
C TYR A 249 -10.52 14.84 -5.14
N THR A 250 -10.45 14.02 -6.18
CA THR A 250 -9.19 13.79 -6.90
C THR A 250 -8.66 15.08 -7.52
N ARG A 251 -9.55 15.90 -8.08
CA ARG A 251 -9.18 17.23 -8.59
C ARG A 251 -8.63 18.13 -7.49
N ALA A 252 -9.29 18.16 -6.32
CA ALA A 252 -8.83 18.94 -5.18
C ALA A 252 -7.48 18.43 -4.65
N LEU A 253 -7.29 17.10 -4.60
CA LEU A 253 -6.05 16.49 -4.17
C LEU A 253 -4.87 16.84 -5.09
N LEU A 254 -5.08 16.83 -6.41
CA LEU A 254 -4.09 17.24 -7.40
C LEU A 254 -3.78 18.74 -7.34
N ALA A 255 -4.81 19.56 -7.13
CA ALA A 255 -4.66 21.02 -7.00
C ALA A 255 -3.88 21.41 -5.73
N ALA A 256 -3.94 20.60 -4.68
CA ALA A 256 -3.25 20.84 -3.40
C ALA A 256 -1.74 20.51 -3.42
N GLN A 257 -1.19 20.06 -4.54
CA GLN A 257 0.25 19.80 -4.68
C GLN A 257 1.05 21.11 -4.60
N LEU A 258 2.23 21.07 -3.99
CA LEU A 258 3.12 22.24 -3.86
C LEU A 258 3.43 22.95 -5.19
N GLN A 259 3.44 22.21 -6.28
CA GLN A 259 3.65 22.73 -7.64
C GLN A 259 2.52 23.63 -8.12
N ASN A 260 1.31 23.49 -7.57
CA ASN A 260 0.12 24.25 -7.91
C ASN A 260 -0.21 25.37 -6.90
N GLY A 261 0.69 25.63 -5.95
CA GLY A 261 0.44 26.51 -4.80
C GLY A 261 -0.32 25.77 -3.68
N MET A 262 0.05 26.05 -2.43
CA MET A 262 -0.57 25.40 -1.26
C MET A 262 -2.05 25.83 -1.15
N GLN A 263 -2.94 24.97 -1.59
CA GLN A 263 -4.33 25.02 -1.17
C GLN A 263 -4.52 24.04 -0.02
N PRO A 264 -5.12 24.45 1.11
CA PRO A 264 -5.33 23.54 2.23
C PRO A 264 -6.22 22.38 1.79
N ALA A 265 -5.68 21.18 1.93
CA ALA A 265 -6.43 19.96 1.69
C ALA A 265 -7.67 19.91 2.62
N PRO A 266 -8.79 19.40 2.13
CA PRO A 266 -10.01 19.32 2.92
C PRO A 266 -9.87 18.31 4.06
N VAL A 267 -9.92 18.76 5.30
CA VAL A 267 -9.99 17.88 6.48
C VAL A 267 -11.38 17.28 6.56
N LEU A 268 -11.46 15.97 6.41
CA LEU A 268 -12.72 15.22 6.50
C LEU A 268 -13.14 15.09 7.97
N ARG A 269 -14.25 15.70 8.30
CA ARG A 269 -14.97 15.46 9.57
C ARG A 269 -16.33 14.87 9.25
N ASP A 270 -16.64 13.74 9.91
CA ASP A 270 -17.89 13.03 10.04
C ASP A 270 -18.27 11.98 8.99
N GLY A 271 -18.34 10.74 9.55
CA GLY A 271 -18.68 9.51 8.86
C GLY A 271 -20.18 9.28 8.59
N ALA A 272 -21.02 10.30 8.64
CA ALA A 272 -22.47 10.16 8.47
C ALA A 272 -22.95 10.42 7.03
N SER A 273 -22.16 11.14 6.20
CA SER A 273 -22.53 11.42 4.81
C SER A 273 -22.21 10.25 3.87
N ALA A 274 -23.04 10.04 2.85
CA ALA A 274 -22.75 9.05 1.82
C ALA A 274 -21.46 9.36 1.08
N CYS A 275 -21.17 10.65 0.79
CA CYS A 275 -19.91 11.11 0.22
C CYS A 275 -19.00 11.71 1.31
N PRO A 276 -17.81 11.16 1.56
CA PRO A 276 -16.90 11.70 2.57
C PRO A 276 -16.35 13.08 2.22
N PHE A 277 -16.36 13.48 0.96
CA PHE A 277 -15.91 14.80 0.49
C PHE A 277 -17.03 15.86 0.50
N TYR A 278 -18.25 15.51 0.92
CA TYR A 278 -19.43 16.37 0.86
C TYR A 278 -19.19 17.79 1.35
N SER A 279 -18.61 17.98 2.53
CA SER A 279 -18.49 19.30 3.18
C SER A 279 -17.62 20.32 2.44
N LYS A 280 -16.83 19.86 1.46
CA LYS A 280 -15.85 20.66 0.71
C LYS A 280 -15.97 20.51 -0.80
N CYS A 281 -16.91 19.70 -1.27
CA CYS A 281 -17.16 19.52 -2.68
C CYS A 281 -17.86 20.77 -3.25
N PRO A 282 -17.32 21.43 -4.28
CA PRO A 282 -17.95 22.60 -4.90
C PRO A 282 -19.30 22.28 -5.58
N HIS A 283 -19.56 20.98 -5.82
CA HIS A 283 -20.78 20.49 -6.45
C HIS A 283 -21.70 19.78 -5.45
N ALA A 284 -21.46 19.95 -4.13
CA ALA A 284 -22.23 19.26 -3.11
C ALA A 284 -23.68 19.75 -3.06
N ASP A 285 -24.61 18.81 -2.95
CA ASP A 285 -26.02 19.08 -2.69
C ASP A 285 -26.59 18.14 -1.59
N ALA A 286 -27.91 18.21 -1.38
CA ALA A 286 -28.56 17.36 -0.38
C ALA A 286 -28.45 15.86 -0.68
N LEU A 287 -28.34 15.46 -1.95
CA LEU A 287 -28.19 14.06 -2.36
C LEU A 287 -26.88 13.46 -1.89
N CYS A 288 -25.81 14.26 -1.86
CA CYS A 288 -24.48 13.81 -1.39
C CYS A 288 -24.48 13.39 0.09
N ARG A 289 -25.44 13.84 0.90
CA ARG A 289 -25.59 13.46 2.31
C ARG A 289 -26.31 12.14 2.49
N THR A 290 -27.27 11.84 1.64
CA THR A 290 -28.27 10.80 1.88
C THR A 290 -28.19 9.63 0.92
N ARG A 291 -27.75 9.88 -0.33
CA ARG A 291 -27.66 8.80 -1.33
C ARG A 291 -26.34 8.04 -1.25
N PRO A 292 -26.38 6.72 -1.47
CA PRO A 292 -25.19 5.93 -1.70
C PRO A 292 -24.38 6.47 -2.86
N LEU A 293 -23.08 6.33 -2.79
CA LEU A 293 -22.19 6.62 -3.92
C LEU A 293 -22.51 5.66 -5.07
N LEU A 294 -22.78 6.22 -6.24
CA LEU A 294 -23.04 5.45 -7.45
C LEU A 294 -21.72 5.21 -8.18
N ARG A 295 -21.43 3.96 -8.51
CA ARG A 295 -20.29 3.60 -9.37
C ARG A 295 -20.57 4.04 -10.79
N ARG A 296 -19.62 4.74 -11.37
CA ARG A 296 -19.57 5.16 -12.77
C ARG A 296 -18.33 4.60 -13.42
N THR A 297 -18.38 4.42 -14.73
CA THR A 297 -17.26 3.88 -15.50
C THR A 297 -17.10 4.67 -16.79
N ASP A 298 -15.84 4.92 -17.18
CA ASP A 298 -15.47 5.46 -18.47
C ASP A 298 -14.17 4.78 -18.91
N GLY A 299 -14.27 3.86 -19.86
CA GLY A 299 -13.18 2.96 -20.21
C GLY A 299 -12.72 2.15 -18.99
N ASN A 300 -11.44 2.28 -18.65
CA ASN A 300 -10.82 1.59 -17.51
C ASN A 300 -10.82 2.43 -16.22
N THR A 301 -11.50 3.59 -16.22
CA THR A 301 -11.60 4.45 -15.02
C THR A 301 -12.96 4.28 -14.38
N GLU A 302 -12.96 4.14 -13.07
CA GLU A 302 -14.15 4.03 -12.23
C GLU A 302 -14.15 5.15 -11.20
N TRP A 303 -15.33 5.72 -10.91
CA TRP A 303 -15.47 6.67 -9.81
C TRP A 303 -16.81 6.52 -9.10
N TRP A 304 -16.87 6.95 -7.86
CA TRP A 304 -18.02 6.85 -7.00
C TRP A 304 -18.49 8.23 -6.57
N CYS A 305 -19.58 8.67 -7.15
CA CYS A 305 -20.17 9.98 -6.87
C CYS A 305 -21.70 9.87 -6.81
N ALA A 306 -22.35 10.75 -6.03
CA ALA A 306 -23.82 10.86 -6.02
C ALA A 306 -24.34 11.56 -7.29
N HIS A 307 -23.50 12.38 -7.94
CA HIS A 307 -23.77 13.02 -9.21
C HIS A 307 -23.18 12.21 -10.38
N ALA A 308 -23.80 12.37 -11.53
CA ALA A 308 -23.40 11.71 -12.76
C ALA A 308 -22.12 12.32 -13.35
#